data_34d79392f59e308bd597efe5c8ae56fc
#
_entry.id   34d79392f59e308bd597efe5c8ae56fc
#
_cell.length_a   1.000
_cell.length_b   1.000
_cell.length_c   1.000
_cell.angle_alpha   90.00
_cell.angle_beta   90.00
_cell.angle_gamma   90.00
#
_symmetry.space_group_name_H-M   'P 1'
#
loop_
_entity.id
_entity.type
_entity.pdbx_description
1 polymer ?
#
loop_
_entity_poly.entity_id
_entity_poly.type
_entity_poly.pdbx_seq_one_letter_code
_entity_poly.pdbx_strand_id
1 'polypeptide(L)'
;MQQRITINLNTDSKTTDKTTILEYCRSHGIAGIETPCGGKGTCGKCKVTVTKPYCKDVLACQTKICDGMEIIVGRKESTGTKEDSMVVLTNGGSISEKFNEHVNEHVNRNVVLNEETANESEKAESNEDTLAACDIGTTTVVCYLIDKETGQIISTRSGANPQRSFGADVLSRIDAAARADDNDKANGGLQMMQTQIVSLLNCFISEMLTECGRTKVSRFSVAGNTVMCHLLMGISPEKLGKAPFMPDEYFGRVFNPLDIGLENCQAMIIFPAVSGFVGGDITAGMMETVNCNELTLYLDIGTNGEMALGKGDRYVCCATAAGPAFEGAQIELGMPASKGAVDKVWLEGRRIKYSVIGNDRPVGLCGSGLIDALAVLLK
;
A
#
# COMPACT_ATOMS: atom_id res chain seq x y z
N MET A 1 -9.44 22.29 -1.48
CA MET A 1 -9.47 22.92 -0.11
C MET A 1 -9.14 21.82 0.89
N GLN A 2 -8.15 22.00 1.75
CA GLN A 2 -7.88 21.02 2.82
C GLN A 2 -9.06 21.06 3.81
N GLN A 3 -9.80 19.97 3.93
CA GLN A 3 -10.78 19.84 5.00
C GLN A 3 -10.03 19.76 6.33
N ARG A 4 -10.36 20.68 7.22
CA ARG A 4 -9.89 20.67 8.61
C ARG A 4 -10.95 19.98 9.46
N ILE A 5 -10.57 18.94 10.18
CA ILE A 5 -11.48 18.26 11.11
C ILE A 5 -11.08 18.64 12.51
N THR A 6 -12.05 19.14 13.28
CA THR A 6 -11.87 19.37 14.70
C THR A 6 -12.17 18.08 15.46
N ILE A 7 -11.26 17.66 16.32
CA ILE A 7 -11.37 16.45 17.13
C ILE A 7 -11.27 16.85 18.59
N ASN A 8 -12.25 16.40 19.37
CA ASN A 8 -12.25 16.54 20.84
C ASN A 8 -11.56 15.32 21.45
N LEU A 9 -10.52 15.56 22.22
CA LEU A 9 -9.76 14.53 22.91
C LEU A 9 -10.27 14.47 24.37
N ASN A 10 -10.82 13.34 24.76
CA ASN A 10 -11.24 13.09 26.13
C ASN A 10 -10.42 11.96 26.72
N THR A 11 -9.98 12.10 27.96
CA THR A 11 -9.29 11.03 28.66
C THR A 11 -10.26 9.87 28.94
N ASP A 12 -9.89 8.68 28.59
CA ASP A 12 -10.66 7.44 28.78
C ASP A 12 -9.78 6.35 29.40
N SER A 13 -10.29 5.12 29.50
CA SER A 13 -9.56 3.99 30.06
C SER A 13 -8.28 3.60 29.29
N LYS A 14 -8.11 4.11 28.06
CA LYS A 14 -6.94 3.87 27.21
C LYS A 14 -5.89 4.97 27.31
N THR A 15 -6.18 6.03 28.06
CA THR A 15 -5.32 7.20 28.20
C THR A 15 -4.63 7.23 29.55
N THR A 16 -3.36 7.66 29.56
CA THR A 16 -2.56 7.89 30.74
C THR A 16 -2.03 9.32 30.72
N ASP A 17 -1.56 9.84 31.86
CA ASP A 17 -0.93 11.17 31.96
C ASP A 17 0.29 11.35 31.05
N LYS A 18 0.74 10.28 30.39
CA LYS A 18 1.88 10.27 29.47
C LYS A 18 1.44 10.17 28.01
N THR A 19 0.18 9.88 27.71
CA THR A 19 -0.32 9.69 26.34
C THR A 19 -0.18 10.97 25.52
N THR A 20 0.49 10.87 24.37
CA THR A 20 0.62 11.99 23.43
C THR A 20 -0.60 12.09 22.51
N ILE A 21 -0.78 13.25 21.85
CA ILE A 21 -1.82 13.44 20.85
C ILE A 21 -1.71 12.36 19.75
N LEU A 22 -0.49 12.04 19.33
CA LEU A 22 -0.25 11.01 18.31
C LEU A 22 -0.70 9.62 18.77
N GLU A 23 -0.33 9.22 19.99
CA GLU A 23 -0.73 7.93 20.54
C GLU A 23 -2.24 7.83 20.72
N TYR A 24 -2.87 8.89 21.19
CA TYR A 24 -4.33 8.97 21.28
C TYR A 24 -4.98 8.79 19.91
N CYS A 25 -4.55 9.55 18.91
CA CYS A 25 -5.09 9.44 17.56
C CYS A 25 -4.93 8.03 16.97
N ARG A 26 -3.79 7.39 17.20
CA ARG A 26 -3.54 6.01 16.76
C ARG A 26 -4.49 5.01 17.43
N SER A 27 -4.63 5.08 18.76
CA SER A 27 -5.47 4.16 19.52
C SER A 27 -6.96 4.30 19.21
N HIS A 28 -7.38 5.45 18.69
CA HIS A 28 -8.78 5.74 18.32
C HIS A 28 -9.02 5.73 16.81
N GLY A 29 -8.06 5.24 16.01
CA GLY A 29 -8.22 5.14 14.55
C GLY A 29 -8.31 6.48 13.83
N ILE A 30 -7.86 7.59 14.45
CA ILE A 30 -7.90 8.92 13.87
C ILE A 30 -6.73 9.08 12.90
N ALA A 31 -7.02 9.12 11.60
CA ALA A 31 -6.06 9.31 10.53
C ALA A 31 -5.76 10.80 10.27
N GLY A 32 -4.68 11.09 9.53
CA GLY A 32 -4.36 12.44 9.03
C GLY A 32 -3.14 13.09 9.69
N ILE A 33 -2.47 12.42 10.63
CA ILE A 33 -1.21 12.89 11.21
C ILE A 33 -0.05 12.10 10.58
N GLU A 34 0.77 12.79 9.77
CA GLU A 34 1.96 12.17 9.17
C GLU A 34 3.10 12.10 10.17
N THR A 35 3.72 10.93 10.34
CA THR A 35 4.84 10.73 11.25
C THR A 35 6.01 9.97 10.61
N PRO A 36 6.70 10.58 9.63
CA PRO A 36 7.81 9.93 8.91
C PRO A 36 8.91 9.37 9.83
N CYS A 37 9.15 9.98 10.97
CA CYS A 37 10.14 9.49 11.96
C CYS A 37 9.56 8.49 12.97
N GLY A 38 8.38 7.92 12.73
CA GLY A 38 7.73 7.00 13.67
C GLY A 38 7.34 7.62 15.02
N GLY A 39 7.24 8.96 15.10
CA GLY A 39 6.91 9.66 16.34
C GLY A 39 8.10 10.03 17.22
N LYS A 40 9.34 9.94 16.70
CA LYS A 40 10.59 10.28 17.44
C LYS A 40 10.81 11.80 17.62
N GLY A 41 9.95 12.65 17.08
CA GLY A 41 10.02 14.13 17.21
C GLY A 41 11.05 14.81 16.31
N THR A 42 11.75 14.06 15.45
CA THR A 42 12.89 14.57 14.67
C THR A 42 12.51 15.18 13.32
N CYS A 43 11.38 14.78 12.71
CA CYS A 43 11.00 15.23 11.36
C CYS A 43 10.14 16.49 11.33
N GLY A 44 9.51 16.87 12.44
CA GLY A 44 8.62 18.05 12.52
C GLY A 44 7.33 17.95 11.69
N LYS A 45 6.99 16.78 11.10
CA LYS A 45 5.87 16.62 10.16
C LYS A 45 4.51 16.37 10.84
N CYS A 46 4.49 15.91 12.08
CA CYS A 46 3.27 15.61 12.85
C CYS A 46 2.64 16.86 13.48
N LYS A 47 2.60 17.98 12.76
CA LYS A 47 2.00 19.23 13.27
C LYS A 47 0.48 19.13 13.31
N VAL A 48 -0.09 19.53 14.44
CA VAL A 48 -1.53 19.72 14.63
C VAL A 48 -1.76 21.07 15.31
N THR A 49 -2.92 21.68 15.07
CA THR A 49 -3.29 22.90 15.77
C THR A 49 -4.16 22.52 16.97
N VAL A 50 -3.69 22.77 18.17
CA VAL A 50 -4.53 22.74 19.38
C VAL A 50 -5.38 23.99 19.39
N THR A 51 -6.71 23.86 19.59
CA THR A 51 -7.63 24.99 19.68
C THR A 51 -8.13 25.24 21.09
N LYS A 52 -8.13 24.21 21.93
CA LYS A 52 -8.40 24.27 23.37
C LYS A 52 -7.45 23.35 24.13
N PRO A 53 -7.00 23.70 25.31
CA PRO A 53 -7.28 24.94 26.09
C PRO A 53 -6.52 26.17 25.63
N TYR A 54 -5.63 26.05 24.63
CA TYR A 54 -4.86 27.16 24.05
C TYR A 54 -4.80 27.01 22.52
N CYS A 55 -4.56 28.11 21.82
CA CYS A 55 -4.46 28.07 20.36
C CYS A 55 -2.98 28.09 19.93
N LYS A 56 -2.45 26.93 19.47
CA LYS A 56 -1.04 26.80 19.07
C LYS A 56 -0.82 25.57 18.19
N ASP A 57 0.08 25.69 17.23
CA ASP A 57 0.62 24.55 16.48
C ASP A 57 1.64 23.80 17.33
N VAL A 58 1.45 22.47 17.42
CA VAL A 58 2.29 21.60 18.23
C VAL A 58 2.67 20.34 17.46
N LEU A 59 3.71 19.65 17.91
CA LEU A 59 4.04 18.31 17.40
C LEU A 59 3.24 17.25 18.16
N ALA A 60 2.36 16.55 17.48
CA ALA A 60 1.47 15.55 18.06
C ALA A 60 2.22 14.44 18.80
N CYS A 61 3.42 14.07 18.34
CA CYS A 61 4.25 13.04 18.99
C CYS A 61 4.96 13.51 20.26
N GLN A 62 4.97 14.81 20.55
CA GLN A 62 5.64 15.39 21.72
C GLN A 62 4.68 16.07 22.69
N THR A 63 3.44 16.27 22.28
CA THR A 63 2.43 16.98 23.07
C THR A 63 1.51 15.99 23.75
N LYS A 64 1.44 16.02 25.07
CA LYS A 64 0.54 15.19 25.85
C LYS A 64 -0.89 15.71 25.73
N ILE A 65 -1.84 14.80 25.79
CA ILE A 65 -3.25 15.16 25.84
C ILE A 65 -3.63 15.67 27.23
N CYS A 66 -4.66 16.48 27.28
CA CYS A 66 -5.39 16.80 28.50
C CYS A 66 -6.90 16.72 28.22
N ASP A 67 -7.68 16.51 29.26
CA ASP A 67 -9.12 16.35 29.16
C ASP A 67 -9.78 17.60 28.54
N GLY A 68 -10.68 17.41 27.59
CA GLY A 68 -11.32 18.50 26.86
C GLY A 68 -10.40 19.21 25.85
N MET A 69 -9.23 18.66 25.52
CA MET A 69 -8.37 19.21 24.46
C MET A 69 -9.08 19.09 23.10
N GLU A 70 -9.08 20.19 22.35
CA GLU A 70 -9.53 20.19 20.96
C GLU A 70 -8.35 20.39 20.02
N ILE A 71 -8.28 19.57 18.97
CA ILE A 71 -7.26 19.69 17.93
C ILE A 71 -7.88 19.76 16.55
N ILE A 72 -7.19 20.45 15.63
CA ILE A 72 -7.49 20.40 14.21
C ILE A 72 -6.42 19.56 13.53
N VAL A 73 -6.86 18.50 12.87
CA VAL A 73 -6.03 17.66 12.00
C VAL A 73 -6.34 18.02 10.55
N GLY A 74 -5.33 18.29 9.75
CA GLY A 74 -5.49 18.46 8.31
C GLY A 74 -5.75 17.10 7.67
N ARG A 75 -6.98 16.83 7.20
CA ARG A 75 -7.24 15.71 6.33
C ARG A 75 -6.78 16.07 4.93
N LYS A 76 -5.80 15.39 4.36
CA LYS A 76 -5.76 15.20 2.92
C LYS A 76 -6.93 14.27 2.64
N GLU A 77 -7.95 14.79 1.97
CA GLU A 77 -9.07 13.97 1.52
C GLU A 77 -8.53 12.81 0.69
N SER A 78 -8.76 11.60 1.15
CA SER A 78 -8.98 10.48 0.25
C SER A 78 -10.40 10.68 -0.29
N THR A 79 -10.57 11.66 -1.16
CA THR A 79 -11.80 11.78 -1.91
C THR A 79 -11.80 10.65 -2.90
N GLY A 80 -12.63 9.64 -2.64
CA GLY A 80 -13.01 8.61 -3.59
C GLY A 80 -13.81 9.18 -4.76
N THR A 81 -13.28 10.18 -5.42
CA THR A 81 -13.75 10.61 -6.73
C THR A 81 -12.82 10.01 -7.77
N LYS A 82 -13.39 9.46 -8.83
CA LYS A 82 -12.71 8.85 -9.99
C LYS A 82 -11.54 9.69 -10.57
N GLU A 83 -11.32 10.89 -10.11
CA GLU A 83 -10.34 11.85 -10.62
C GLU A 83 -9.03 11.92 -9.84
N ASP A 84 -8.95 11.40 -8.61
CA ASP A 84 -7.72 11.37 -7.80
C ASP A 84 -6.97 10.03 -7.88
N SER A 85 -7.39 9.15 -8.78
CA SER A 85 -6.71 7.88 -9.05
C SER A 85 -5.33 8.18 -9.60
N MET A 86 -4.30 7.75 -8.89
CA MET A 86 -2.97 7.60 -9.45
C MET A 86 -3.11 6.83 -10.77
N VAL A 87 -2.72 7.45 -11.88
CA VAL A 87 -2.74 6.79 -13.18
C VAL A 87 -1.69 5.69 -13.13
N VAL A 88 -2.14 4.49 -12.82
CA VAL A 88 -1.35 3.31 -13.11
C VAL A 88 -1.28 3.22 -14.63
N LEU A 89 -0.08 3.29 -15.19
CA LEU A 89 0.13 3.08 -16.61
C LEU A 89 -0.28 1.66 -16.95
N THR A 90 -1.55 1.43 -17.19
CA THR A 90 -2.01 0.24 -17.88
C THR A 90 -1.64 0.44 -19.34
N ASN A 91 -0.53 -0.15 -19.78
CA ASN A 91 -0.45 -0.53 -21.17
C ASN A 91 -1.69 -1.40 -21.42
N GLY A 92 -2.57 -0.95 -22.32
CA GLY A 92 -3.87 -1.57 -22.61
C GLY A 92 -3.73 -2.97 -23.22
N GLY A 93 -3.17 -3.89 -22.47
CA GLY A 93 -3.10 -5.30 -22.70
C GLY A 93 -3.97 -6.01 -21.66
N SER A 94 -4.88 -6.84 -22.10
CA SER A 94 -5.57 -7.85 -21.32
C SER A 94 -4.54 -8.46 -20.35
N ILE A 95 -4.85 -8.48 -19.05
CA ILE A 95 -4.17 -9.36 -18.07
C ILE A 95 -4.62 -10.77 -18.47
N SER A 96 -4.08 -11.23 -19.60
CA SER A 96 -4.60 -12.37 -20.33
C SER A 96 -4.10 -13.69 -19.76
N GLU A 97 -4.51 -14.72 -20.39
CA GLU A 97 -4.20 -16.16 -20.30
C GLU A 97 -2.98 -16.56 -19.46
N LYS A 98 -1.87 -15.81 -19.50
CA LYS A 98 -0.64 -16.09 -18.72
C LYS A 98 -0.83 -15.99 -17.19
N PHE A 99 -1.60 -14.99 -16.72
CA PHE A 99 -1.89 -14.86 -15.28
C PHE A 99 -2.74 -16.04 -14.81
N ASN A 100 -3.74 -16.43 -15.61
CA ASN A 100 -4.61 -17.56 -15.32
C ASN A 100 -3.87 -18.91 -15.38
N GLU A 101 -2.97 -19.11 -16.34
CA GLU A 101 -2.18 -20.34 -16.44
C GLU A 101 -1.19 -20.49 -15.28
N HIS A 102 -0.40 -19.47 -14.94
CA HIS A 102 0.59 -19.56 -13.86
C HIS A 102 -0.05 -19.66 -12.48
N VAL A 103 -1.11 -18.88 -12.22
CA VAL A 103 -1.85 -18.98 -10.95
C VAL A 103 -2.56 -20.32 -10.84
N ASN A 104 -3.13 -20.85 -11.93
CA ASN A 104 -3.77 -22.15 -11.92
C ASN A 104 -2.75 -23.31 -11.80
N GLU A 105 -1.57 -23.24 -12.42
CA GLU A 105 -0.54 -24.28 -12.28
C GLU A 105 0.04 -24.34 -10.87
N HIS A 106 0.31 -23.20 -10.23
CA HIS A 106 0.83 -23.18 -8.85
C HIS A 106 -0.24 -23.56 -7.82
N VAL A 107 -1.49 -23.19 -8.04
CA VAL A 107 -2.62 -23.55 -7.17
C VAL A 107 -2.94 -25.04 -7.31
N ASN A 108 -2.92 -25.59 -8.53
CA ASN A 108 -3.21 -27.02 -8.74
C ASN A 108 -2.10 -27.96 -8.24
N ARG A 109 -0.86 -27.49 -8.05
CA ARG A 109 0.22 -28.32 -7.49
C ARG A 109 0.22 -28.43 -5.97
N ASN A 110 -0.35 -27.44 -5.25
CA ASN A 110 -0.29 -27.39 -3.79
C ASN A 110 -1.64 -27.43 -3.08
N VAL A 111 -2.75 -27.42 -3.81
CA VAL A 111 -4.10 -27.50 -3.24
C VAL A 111 -4.74 -28.79 -3.72
N VAL A 112 -4.42 -29.90 -3.05
CA VAL A 112 -5.37 -31.01 -2.91
C VAL A 112 -6.45 -30.47 -1.96
N LEU A 113 -7.41 -29.74 -2.53
CA LEU A 113 -8.68 -29.53 -1.83
C LEU A 113 -9.29 -30.93 -1.67
N ASN A 114 -9.54 -31.33 -0.46
CA ASN A 114 -10.39 -32.46 -0.17
C ASN A 114 -11.75 -32.23 -0.85
N GLU A 115 -11.90 -32.78 -2.04
CA GLU A 115 -13.16 -32.87 -2.76
C GLU A 115 -14.06 -33.93 -2.16
N GLU A 116 -14.33 -33.87 -0.88
CA GLU A 116 -15.40 -34.64 -0.27
C GLU A 116 -16.30 -33.71 0.52
N THR A 117 -17.44 -33.40 -0.09
CA THR A 117 -18.66 -32.72 0.35
C THR A 117 -18.92 -31.38 -0.34
N ALA A 118 -19.18 -31.40 -1.62
CA ALA A 118 -20.07 -30.41 -2.24
C ALA A 118 -21.15 -31.18 -3.00
N ASN A 119 -22.30 -31.32 -2.37
CA ASN A 119 -23.50 -31.83 -3.01
C ASN A 119 -23.88 -30.96 -4.21
N GLU A 120 -24.14 -31.62 -5.32
CA GLU A 120 -24.81 -31.10 -6.50
C GLU A 120 -26.19 -30.56 -6.09
N SER A 121 -26.30 -29.26 -5.91
CA SER A 121 -27.58 -28.56 -6.07
C SER A 121 -27.32 -27.07 -6.28
N GLU A 122 -27.89 -26.60 -7.39
CA GLU A 122 -28.00 -25.22 -7.86
C GLU A 122 -26.94 -24.76 -8.87
N LYS A 123 -27.18 -25.15 -10.13
CA LYS A 123 -26.88 -24.32 -11.28
C LYS A 123 -27.76 -23.07 -11.23
N ALA A 124 -27.30 -22.06 -10.51
CA ALA A 124 -27.69 -20.70 -10.74
C ALA A 124 -26.57 -20.08 -11.59
N GLU A 125 -26.87 -19.73 -12.82
CA GLU A 125 -26.04 -18.88 -13.67
C GLU A 125 -25.85 -17.55 -12.93
N SER A 126 -24.79 -17.42 -12.16
CA SER A 126 -24.47 -16.17 -11.48
C SER A 126 -23.34 -15.49 -12.24
N ASN A 127 -23.65 -14.33 -12.77
CA ASN A 127 -22.75 -13.27 -13.28
C ASN A 127 -21.72 -12.78 -12.20
N GLU A 128 -21.25 -13.65 -11.30
CA GLU A 128 -20.61 -13.28 -10.02
C GLU A 128 -19.12 -13.59 -9.96
N ASP A 129 -18.51 -14.09 -11.02
CA ASP A 129 -17.09 -14.45 -10.98
C ASP A 129 -16.19 -13.24 -11.19
N THR A 130 -15.80 -12.61 -10.08
CA THR A 130 -14.80 -11.54 -10.06
C THR A 130 -13.51 -11.99 -9.39
N LEU A 131 -12.41 -11.48 -9.92
CA LEU A 131 -11.09 -11.55 -9.30
C LEU A 131 -10.72 -10.17 -8.76
N ALA A 132 -9.84 -10.13 -7.79
CA ALA A 132 -9.21 -8.88 -7.39
C ALA A 132 -7.70 -9.04 -7.24
N ALA A 133 -6.99 -7.96 -7.52
CA ALA A 133 -5.55 -7.85 -7.31
C ALA A 133 -5.24 -6.58 -6.53
N CYS A 134 -4.28 -6.65 -5.62
CA CYS A 134 -3.87 -5.51 -4.83
C CYS A 134 -2.34 -5.44 -4.72
N ASP A 135 -1.81 -4.23 -4.92
CA ASP A 135 -0.45 -3.87 -4.56
C ASP A 135 -0.46 -3.08 -3.24
N ILE A 136 0.17 -3.64 -2.23
CA ILE A 136 0.32 -3.00 -0.91
C ILE A 136 1.71 -2.38 -0.83
N GLY A 137 1.84 -1.20 -1.43
CA GLY A 137 3.06 -0.41 -1.35
C GLY A 137 3.26 0.21 0.03
N THR A 138 4.49 0.59 0.34
CA THR A 138 4.83 1.31 1.58
C THR A 138 4.10 2.65 1.69
N THR A 139 3.91 3.33 0.56
CA THR A 139 3.30 4.67 0.48
C THR A 139 1.85 4.63 0.03
N THR A 140 1.53 3.80 -0.96
CA THR A 140 0.24 3.74 -1.64
C THR A 140 -0.25 2.29 -1.70
N VAL A 141 -1.56 2.11 -1.61
CA VAL A 141 -2.24 0.83 -1.83
C VAL A 141 -3.11 0.99 -3.06
N VAL A 142 -3.02 0.05 -4.00
CA VAL A 142 -3.83 0.04 -5.22
C VAL A 142 -4.52 -1.30 -5.35
N CYS A 143 -5.84 -1.29 -5.56
CA CYS A 143 -6.65 -2.48 -5.77
C CYS A 143 -7.39 -2.41 -7.10
N TYR A 144 -7.46 -3.54 -7.78
CA TYR A 144 -8.16 -3.74 -9.04
C TYR A 144 -9.25 -4.79 -8.86
N LEU A 145 -10.42 -4.53 -9.40
CA LEU A 145 -11.46 -5.53 -9.59
C LEU A 145 -11.44 -5.96 -11.05
N ILE A 146 -11.44 -7.26 -11.29
CA ILE A 146 -11.21 -7.86 -12.61
C ILE A 146 -12.37 -8.79 -12.89
N ASP A 147 -12.95 -8.67 -14.08
CA ASP A 147 -13.91 -9.62 -14.60
C ASP A 147 -13.17 -10.93 -14.96
N LYS A 148 -13.59 -12.05 -14.37
CA LYS A 148 -12.88 -13.32 -14.51
C LYS A 148 -12.95 -13.90 -15.91
N GLU A 149 -14.06 -13.67 -16.62
CA GLU A 149 -14.26 -14.23 -17.97
C GLU A 149 -13.43 -13.48 -19.02
N THR A 150 -13.42 -12.15 -18.92
CA THR A 150 -12.76 -11.30 -19.92
C THR A 150 -11.32 -10.93 -19.54
N GLY A 151 -10.93 -11.08 -18.26
CA GLY A 151 -9.66 -10.60 -17.72
C GLY A 151 -9.54 -9.08 -17.68
N GLN A 152 -10.62 -8.33 -17.94
CA GLN A 152 -10.58 -6.88 -17.95
C GLN A 152 -10.71 -6.29 -16.55
N ILE A 153 -9.96 -5.22 -16.29
CA ILE A 153 -10.12 -4.41 -15.09
C ILE A 153 -11.43 -3.63 -15.22
N ILE A 154 -12.37 -3.88 -14.31
CA ILE A 154 -13.70 -3.26 -14.30
C ILE A 154 -13.84 -2.13 -13.28
N SER A 155 -13.02 -2.12 -12.25
CA SER A 155 -12.92 -1.00 -11.29
C SER A 155 -11.54 -0.95 -10.66
N THR A 156 -11.14 0.24 -10.20
CA THR A 156 -9.86 0.47 -9.52
C THR A 156 -10.06 1.41 -8.34
N ARG A 157 -9.38 1.10 -7.23
CA ARG A 157 -9.27 2.00 -6.07
C ARG A 157 -7.81 2.14 -5.68
N SER A 158 -7.46 3.34 -5.28
CA SER A 158 -6.13 3.64 -4.74
C SER A 158 -6.21 4.62 -3.59
N GLY A 159 -5.25 4.52 -2.68
CA GLY A 159 -5.18 5.42 -1.53
C GLY A 159 -3.84 5.36 -0.83
N ALA A 160 -3.60 6.33 0.03
CA ALA A 160 -2.42 6.32 0.86
C ALA A 160 -2.45 5.13 1.82
N ASN A 161 -1.34 4.42 1.96
CA ASN A 161 -1.23 3.36 2.95
C ASN A 161 -1.41 3.94 4.37
N PRO A 162 -2.45 3.55 5.13
CA PRO A 162 -2.75 4.13 6.44
C PRO A 162 -1.66 3.86 7.47
N GLN A 163 -0.85 2.81 7.27
CA GLN A 163 0.28 2.47 8.14
C GLN A 163 1.40 3.53 8.12
N ARG A 164 1.36 4.52 7.22
CA ARG A 164 2.26 5.69 7.23
C ARG A 164 2.21 6.50 8.53
N SER A 165 1.13 6.40 9.28
CA SER A 165 1.02 6.99 10.61
C SER A 165 2.01 6.39 11.63
N PHE A 166 2.53 5.18 11.36
CA PHE A 166 3.52 4.49 12.20
C PHE A 166 4.96 4.70 11.72
N GLY A 167 5.14 5.00 10.45
CA GLY A 167 6.45 5.28 9.85
C GLY A 167 6.36 5.45 8.34
N ALA A 168 7.25 6.27 7.77
CA ALA A 168 7.29 6.52 6.33
C ALA A 168 7.94 5.37 5.53
N ASP A 169 8.79 4.59 6.19
CA ASP A 169 9.58 3.50 5.60
C ASP A 169 9.35 2.18 6.35
N VAL A 170 9.84 1.10 5.77
CA VAL A 170 9.66 -0.25 6.32
C VAL A 170 10.33 -0.43 7.68
N LEU A 171 11.52 0.14 7.91
CA LEU A 171 12.25 -0.01 9.17
C LEU A 171 11.52 0.69 10.32
N SER A 172 11.01 1.88 10.07
CA SER A 172 10.19 2.61 11.06
C SER A 172 8.93 1.85 11.44
N ARG A 173 8.31 1.10 10.50
CA ARG A 173 7.14 0.25 10.78
C ARG A 173 7.51 -1.02 11.52
N ILE A 174 8.64 -1.64 11.20
CA ILE A 174 9.18 -2.78 11.98
C ILE A 174 9.38 -2.35 13.44
N ASP A 175 10.03 -1.22 13.67
CA ASP A 175 10.23 -0.68 15.01
C ASP A 175 8.90 -0.42 15.72
N ALA A 176 7.91 0.12 15.01
CA ALA A 176 6.59 0.40 15.57
C ALA A 176 5.81 -0.89 15.88
N ALA A 177 5.94 -1.93 15.05
CA ALA A 177 5.32 -3.23 15.26
C ALA A 177 5.93 -3.97 16.46
N ALA A 178 7.24 -3.82 16.69
CA ALA A 178 7.96 -4.48 17.77
C ALA A 178 7.72 -3.83 19.15
N ARG A 179 7.20 -2.59 19.19
CA ARG A 179 6.85 -1.94 20.46
C ARG A 179 5.58 -2.57 21.01
N ALA A 180 5.75 -3.54 21.90
CA ALA A 180 4.67 -4.03 22.72
C ALA A 180 4.21 -2.89 23.65
N ASP A 181 2.91 -2.63 23.67
CA ASP A 181 2.35 -1.91 24.81
C ASP A 181 2.32 -2.92 25.96
N ASP A 182 3.18 -2.74 26.97
CA ASP A 182 3.35 -3.68 28.09
C ASP A 182 2.03 -3.93 28.85
N ASN A 183 0.99 -3.11 28.63
CA ASN A 183 -0.28 -3.18 29.31
C ASN A 183 -1.45 -3.69 28.45
N ASP A 184 -1.32 -3.76 27.11
CA ASP A 184 -2.43 -4.20 26.27
C ASP A 184 -1.96 -4.80 24.94
N LYS A 185 -1.83 -6.15 24.90
CA LYS A 185 -1.46 -6.89 23.68
C LYS A 185 -2.43 -6.70 22.53
N ALA A 186 -3.67 -6.31 22.79
CA ALA A 186 -4.70 -6.09 21.78
C ALA A 186 -4.53 -4.76 21.04
N ASN A 187 -3.77 -3.81 21.59
CA ASN A 187 -3.53 -2.49 21.01
C ASN A 187 -2.06 -2.28 20.60
N GLY A 188 -1.27 -3.35 20.47
CA GLY A 188 0.11 -3.27 19.99
C GLY A 188 0.21 -2.72 18.56
N GLY A 189 1.32 -2.06 18.24
CA GLY A 189 1.53 -1.42 16.95
C GLY A 189 1.30 -2.35 15.75
N LEU A 190 1.61 -3.64 15.87
CA LEU A 190 1.35 -4.67 14.85
C LEU A 190 -0.15 -4.83 14.58
N GLN A 191 -0.96 -5.05 15.64
CA GLN A 191 -2.40 -5.25 15.51
C GLN A 191 -3.10 -4.02 14.95
N MET A 192 -2.68 -2.83 15.36
CA MET A 192 -3.24 -1.58 14.84
C MET A 192 -2.92 -1.40 13.36
N MET A 193 -1.69 -1.68 12.92
CA MET A 193 -1.32 -1.63 11.52
C MET A 193 -2.06 -2.66 10.67
N GLN A 194 -2.26 -3.87 11.19
CA GLN A 194 -3.09 -4.90 10.53
C GLN A 194 -4.53 -4.41 10.38
N THR A 195 -5.15 -3.96 11.45
CA THR A 195 -6.54 -3.46 11.42
C THR A 195 -6.71 -2.34 10.42
N GLN A 196 -5.77 -1.39 10.35
CA GLN A 196 -5.85 -0.26 9.43
C GLN A 196 -5.79 -0.70 7.96
N ILE A 197 -4.87 -1.61 7.61
CA ILE A 197 -4.75 -2.06 6.21
C ILE A 197 -5.94 -2.93 5.81
N VAL A 198 -6.40 -3.83 6.67
CA VAL A 198 -7.58 -4.68 6.40
C VAL A 198 -8.84 -3.83 6.25
N SER A 199 -9.02 -2.80 7.09
CA SER A 199 -10.15 -1.86 6.96
C SER A 199 -10.13 -1.11 5.64
N LEU A 200 -8.95 -0.68 5.17
CA LEU A 200 -8.82 -0.03 3.86
C LEU A 200 -9.18 -0.99 2.72
N LEU A 201 -8.69 -2.24 2.76
CA LEU A 201 -8.98 -3.24 1.75
C LEU A 201 -10.47 -3.60 1.71
N ASN A 202 -11.12 -3.78 2.87
CA ASN A 202 -12.55 -4.00 2.96
C ASN A 202 -13.36 -2.84 2.35
N CYS A 203 -12.95 -1.60 2.63
CA CYS A 203 -13.57 -0.42 2.03
C CYS A 203 -13.44 -0.44 0.50
N PHE A 204 -12.23 -0.64 -0.03
CA PHE A 204 -11.99 -0.66 -1.47
C PHE A 204 -12.77 -1.78 -2.18
N ILE A 205 -12.73 -3.00 -1.62
CA ILE A 205 -13.44 -4.16 -2.20
C ILE A 205 -14.95 -3.91 -2.19
N SER A 206 -15.51 -3.45 -1.07
CA SER A 206 -16.94 -3.18 -0.95
C SER A 206 -17.42 -2.10 -1.93
N GLU A 207 -16.67 -1.00 -2.06
CA GLU A 207 -16.98 0.07 -3.00
C GLU A 207 -16.92 -0.40 -4.46
N MET A 208 -15.87 -1.15 -4.85
CA MET A 208 -15.70 -1.67 -6.21
C MET A 208 -16.80 -2.68 -6.56
N LEU A 209 -17.13 -3.59 -5.64
CA LEU A 209 -18.21 -4.56 -5.84
C LEU A 209 -19.55 -3.86 -6.01
N THR A 210 -19.86 -2.87 -5.17
CA THR A 210 -21.10 -2.09 -5.25
C THR A 210 -21.21 -1.32 -6.56
N GLU A 211 -20.12 -0.65 -6.97
CA GLU A 211 -20.07 0.10 -8.24
C GLU A 211 -20.32 -0.79 -9.46
N CYS A 212 -19.80 -2.01 -9.45
CA CYS A 212 -19.91 -2.95 -10.57
C CYS A 212 -21.12 -3.88 -10.48
N GLY A 213 -21.97 -3.76 -9.44
CA GLY A 213 -23.11 -4.66 -9.23
C GLY A 213 -22.69 -6.10 -8.98
N ARG A 214 -21.55 -6.31 -8.35
CA ARG A 214 -20.99 -7.62 -7.97
C ARG A 214 -21.11 -7.83 -6.47
N THR A 215 -21.08 -9.07 -6.01
CA THR A 215 -21.32 -9.38 -4.58
C THR A 215 -20.09 -9.92 -3.88
N LYS A 216 -19.16 -10.56 -4.57
CA LYS A 216 -17.99 -11.20 -3.98
C LYS A 216 -16.81 -11.31 -4.94
N VAL A 217 -15.63 -11.48 -4.36
CA VAL A 217 -14.38 -11.78 -5.06
C VAL A 217 -14.07 -13.26 -4.85
N SER A 218 -13.98 -14.03 -5.93
CA SER A 218 -13.65 -15.45 -5.86
C SER A 218 -12.19 -15.70 -5.47
N ARG A 219 -11.29 -14.83 -5.93
CA ARG A 219 -9.86 -14.88 -5.60
C ARG A 219 -9.27 -13.47 -5.50
N PHE A 220 -8.57 -13.21 -4.41
CA PHE A 220 -7.87 -11.97 -4.14
C PHE A 220 -6.36 -12.19 -4.14
N SER A 221 -5.66 -11.62 -5.09
CA SER A 221 -4.19 -11.70 -5.22
C SER A 221 -3.55 -10.46 -4.61
N VAL A 222 -2.57 -10.65 -3.73
CA VAL A 222 -1.88 -9.57 -3.02
C VAL A 222 -0.40 -9.60 -3.36
N ALA A 223 0.11 -8.49 -3.87
CA ALA A 223 1.52 -8.18 -4.00
C ALA A 223 1.92 -7.12 -2.98
N GLY A 224 3.18 -7.10 -2.59
CA GLY A 224 3.75 -6.12 -1.68
C GLY A 224 5.11 -6.57 -1.16
N ASN A 225 5.89 -5.65 -0.63
CA ASN A 225 7.15 -6.03 -0.03
C ASN A 225 6.93 -6.94 1.19
N THR A 226 7.98 -7.69 1.57
CA THR A 226 7.90 -8.72 2.61
C THR A 226 7.34 -8.16 3.93
N VAL A 227 7.72 -6.94 4.33
CA VAL A 227 7.25 -6.30 5.56
C VAL A 227 5.76 -5.97 5.48
N MET A 228 5.29 -5.41 4.35
CA MET A 228 3.87 -5.08 4.18
C MET A 228 2.98 -6.34 4.22
N CYS A 229 3.44 -7.44 3.63
CA CYS A 229 2.74 -8.72 3.70
C CYS A 229 2.70 -9.29 5.13
N HIS A 230 3.78 -9.17 5.90
CA HIS A 230 3.79 -9.55 7.32
C HIS A 230 2.79 -8.72 8.14
N LEU A 231 2.79 -7.39 7.94
CA LEU A 231 1.86 -6.47 8.63
C LEU A 231 0.40 -6.76 8.26
N LEU A 232 0.11 -7.11 7.00
CA LEU A 232 -1.22 -7.54 6.57
C LEU A 232 -1.69 -8.79 7.33
N MET A 233 -0.79 -9.77 7.45
CA MET A 233 -1.10 -11.05 8.08
C MET A 233 -1.00 -11.03 9.62
N GLY A 234 -0.64 -9.90 10.22
CA GLY A 234 -0.43 -9.80 11.67
C GLY A 234 0.76 -10.61 12.17
N ILE A 235 1.72 -10.92 11.29
CA ILE A 235 2.96 -11.62 11.62
C ILE A 235 4.01 -10.57 11.99
N SER A 236 4.72 -10.79 13.11
CA SER A 236 5.75 -9.85 13.55
C SER A 236 6.88 -9.72 12.52
N PRO A 237 7.15 -8.51 12.03
CA PRO A 237 8.27 -8.28 11.12
C PRO A 237 9.61 -8.04 11.85
N GLU A 238 9.70 -8.28 13.15
CA GLU A 238 10.87 -7.92 13.97
C GLU A 238 12.18 -8.50 13.45
N LYS A 239 12.16 -9.76 12.98
CA LYS A 239 13.35 -10.43 12.41
C LYS A 239 13.83 -9.80 11.11
N LEU A 240 12.94 -9.12 10.37
CA LEU A 240 13.30 -8.39 9.16
C LEU A 240 14.08 -7.10 9.46
N GLY A 241 14.02 -6.59 10.69
CA GLY A 241 14.80 -5.45 11.14
C GLY A 241 16.18 -5.79 11.72
N LYS A 242 16.50 -7.09 11.84
CA LYS A 242 17.74 -7.58 12.48
C LYS A 242 18.44 -8.61 11.59
N ALA A 243 19.77 -8.50 11.47
CA ALA A 243 20.54 -9.51 10.74
C ALA A 243 20.31 -10.92 11.32
N PRO A 244 20.11 -11.96 10.51
CA PRO A 244 20.28 -12.04 9.06
C PRO A 244 19.05 -11.66 8.21
N PHE A 245 18.09 -10.90 8.73
CA PHE A 245 16.90 -10.38 8.02
C PHE A 245 15.99 -11.45 7.44
N MET A 246 15.81 -12.53 8.17
CA MET A 246 15.02 -13.69 7.73
C MET A 246 13.54 -13.49 8.03
N PRO A 247 12.65 -13.60 7.03
CA PRO A 247 11.22 -13.54 7.27
C PRO A 247 10.72 -14.79 8.01
N ASP A 248 9.66 -14.62 8.80
CA ASP A 248 8.96 -15.73 9.43
C ASP A 248 8.01 -16.45 8.45
N GLU A 249 7.57 -15.77 7.40
CA GLU A 249 6.71 -16.31 6.35
C GLU A 249 7.19 -15.82 4.98
N TYR A 250 7.32 -16.73 4.02
CA TYR A 250 7.69 -16.44 2.62
C TYR A 250 6.48 -16.33 1.70
N PHE A 251 5.28 -16.63 2.20
CA PHE A 251 4.03 -16.59 1.44
C PHE A 251 3.98 -17.58 0.27
N GLY A 252 3.40 -17.20 -0.88
CA GLY A 252 3.33 -18.09 -2.07
C GLY A 252 2.30 -19.20 -1.95
N ARG A 253 1.30 -19.08 -1.07
CA ARG A 253 0.22 -20.04 -0.84
C ARG A 253 -1.13 -19.37 -0.67
N VAL A 254 -2.18 -20.16 -0.64
CA VAL A 254 -3.55 -19.69 -0.39
C VAL A 254 -3.77 -19.52 1.10
N PHE A 255 -4.40 -18.43 1.47
CA PHE A 255 -4.84 -18.10 2.83
C PHE A 255 -6.36 -17.93 2.87
N ASN A 256 -6.96 -18.22 4.02
CA ASN A 256 -8.35 -17.86 4.24
C ASN A 256 -8.44 -16.35 4.59
N PRO A 257 -9.15 -15.52 3.77
CA PRO A 257 -9.23 -14.10 4.04
C PRO A 257 -9.89 -13.76 5.37
N LEU A 258 -10.79 -14.60 5.86
CA LEU A 258 -11.48 -14.41 7.13
C LEU A 258 -10.54 -14.46 8.35
N ASP A 259 -9.39 -15.14 8.23
CA ASP A 259 -8.41 -15.22 9.32
C ASP A 259 -7.83 -13.85 9.69
N ILE A 260 -7.86 -12.90 8.76
CA ILE A 260 -7.44 -11.51 8.97
C ILE A 260 -8.61 -10.52 9.00
N GLY A 261 -9.86 -10.99 8.92
CA GLY A 261 -11.04 -10.14 8.86
C GLY A 261 -11.27 -9.45 7.51
N LEU A 262 -10.75 -10.02 6.42
CA LEU A 262 -11.02 -9.56 5.06
C LEU A 262 -12.34 -10.17 4.57
N GLU A 263 -13.31 -9.30 4.27
CA GLU A 263 -14.66 -9.66 3.88
C GLU A 263 -14.83 -9.75 2.35
N ASN A 264 -15.93 -10.38 1.91
CA ASN A 264 -16.31 -10.48 0.50
C ASN A 264 -15.29 -11.16 -0.43
N CYS A 265 -14.32 -11.87 0.12
CA CYS A 265 -13.32 -12.65 -0.60
C CYS A 265 -13.40 -14.12 -0.19
N GLN A 266 -13.33 -15.05 -1.18
CA GLN A 266 -13.39 -16.49 -0.90
C GLN A 266 -12.02 -17.10 -0.61
N ALA A 267 -11.00 -16.64 -1.33
CA ALA A 267 -9.62 -17.08 -1.17
C ALA A 267 -8.67 -15.93 -1.38
N MET A 268 -7.55 -15.92 -0.67
CA MET A 268 -6.49 -14.91 -0.81
C MET A 268 -5.17 -15.61 -1.12
N ILE A 269 -4.45 -15.09 -2.12
CA ILE A 269 -3.09 -15.51 -2.46
C ILE A 269 -2.18 -14.32 -2.24
N ILE A 270 -1.12 -14.52 -1.45
CA ILE A 270 -0.06 -13.53 -1.31
C ILE A 270 1.13 -14.01 -2.12
N PHE A 271 1.66 -13.16 -3.00
CA PHE A 271 2.83 -13.48 -3.81
C PHE A 271 4.04 -13.84 -2.95
N PRO A 272 4.86 -14.82 -3.37
CA PRO A 272 5.99 -15.26 -2.57
C PRO A 272 7.07 -14.19 -2.45
N ALA A 273 7.63 -14.06 -1.26
CA ALA A 273 8.86 -13.29 -1.05
C ALA A 273 10.09 -14.16 -1.37
N VAL A 274 11.12 -13.56 -1.93
CA VAL A 274 12.44 -14.18 -2.15
C VAL A 274 13.30 -14.05 -0.90
N SER A 275 13.22 -12.91 -0.22
CA SER A 275 13.99 -12.59 0.98
C SER A 275 13.31 -11.53 1.82
N GLY A 276 13.93 -11.12 2.90
CA GLY A 276 13.40 -10.07 3.78
C GLY A 276 13.16 -8.73 3.08
N PHE A 277 13.90 -8.43 2.01
CA PHE A 277 13.82 -7.17 1.27
C PHE A 277 13.56 -7.34 -0.23
N VAL A 278 13.20 -8.53 -0.68
CA VAL A 278 12.71 -8.81 -2.03
C VAL A 278 11.40 -9.54 -1.89
N GLY A 279 10.31 -8.83 -1.99
CA GLY A 279 8.96 -9.26 -1.64
C GLY A 279 8.14 -9.77 -2.81
N GLY A 280 6.84 -9.92 -2.53
CA GLY A 280 5.83 -10.36 -3.48
C GLY A 280 5.57 -9.33 -4.60
N ASP A 281 5.86 -8.06 -4.40
CA ASP A 281 5.85 -7.00 -5.42
C ASP A 281 6.83 -7.33 -6.56
N ILE A 282 8.07 -7.70 -6.21
CA ILE A 282 9.10 -8.05 -7.19
C ILE A 282 8.76 -9.35 -7.92
N THR A 283 8.32 -10.37 -7.19
CA THR A 283 7.98 -11.66 -7.83
C THR A 283 6.74 -11.54 -8.71
N ALA A 284 5.76 -10.70 -8.34
CA ALA A 284 4.63 -10.40 -9.20
C ALA A 284 5.05 -9.64 -10.47
N GLY A 285 5.88 -8.60 -10.35
CA GLY A 285 6.39 -7.85 -11.50
C GLY A 285 7.27 -8.69 -12.43
N MET A 286 8.04 -9.62 -11.89
CA MET A 286 8.88 -10.53 -12.67
C MET A 286 8.08 -11.56 -13.48
N MET A 287 6.81 -11.81 -13.19
CA MET A 287 5.99 -12.76 -13.95
C MET A 287 5.96 -12.45 -15.45
N GLU A 288 6.03 -11.18 -15.83
CA GLU A 288 6.13 -10.75 -17.23
C GLU A 288 7.47 -11.10 -17.88
N THR A 289 8.52 -11.32 -17.08
CA THR A 289 9.90 -11.54 -17.57
C THR A 289 10.36 -12.99 -17.51
N VAL A 290 9.74 -13.83 -16.69
CA VAL A 290 10.17 -15.22 -16.41
C VAL A 290 10.23 -16.10 -17.68
N ASN A 291 9.43 -15.81 -18.69
CA ASN A 291 9.42 -16.58 -19.95
C ASN A 291 10.33 -15.97 -21.04
N CYS A 292 11.05 -14.88 -20.72
CA CYS A 292 11.99 -14.30 -21.69
C CYS A 292 13.25 -15.16 -21.80
N ASN A 293 13.55 -15.65 -23.01
CA ASN A 293 14.81 -16.37 -23.29
C ASN A 293 16.02 -15.44 -23.40
N GLU A 294 15.88 -14.19 -23.03
CA GLU A 294 16.93 -13.18 -23.06
C GLU A 294 17.37 -12.81 -21.63
N LEU A 295 18.62 -12.38 -21.50
CA LEU A 295 19.09 -11.84 -20.22
C LEU A 295 18.31 -10.55 -19.91
N THR A 296 17.53 -10.59 -18.86
CA THR A 296 16.62 -9.52 -18.47
C THR A 296 17.05 -8.91 -17.15
N LEU A 297 17.11 -7.59 -17.10
CA LEU A 297 17.24 -6.81 -15.87
C LEU A 297 15.88 -6.18 -15.53
N TYR A 298 15.30 -6.63 -14.44
CA TYR A 298 14.11 -6.02 -13.85
C TYR A 298 14.52 -5.03 -12.77
N LEU A 299 13.98 -3.82 -12.82
CA LEU A 299 14.23 -2.75 -11.85
C LEU A 299 12.89 -2.26 -11.29
N ASP A 300 12.75 -2.31 -9.99
CA ASP A 300 11.70 -1.60 -9.26
C ASP A 300 12.32 -0.40 -8.54
N ILE A 301 11.85 0.79 -8.87
CA ILE A 301 12.42 2.04 -8.37
C ILE A 301 11.33 2.78 -7.58
N GLY A 302 11.27 2.48 -6.29
CA GLY A 302 10.36 3.11 -5.33
C GLY A 302 11.11 3.74 -4.15
N THR A 303 10.50 3.69 -2.98
CA THR A 303 11.15 4.07 -1.71
C THR A 303 12.38 3.21 -1.43
N ASN A 304 12.31 1.93 -1.79
CA ASN A 304 13.47 1.05 -1.95
C ASN A 304 13.77 0.88 -3.44
N GLY A 305 14.92 0.34 -3.77
CA GLY A 305 15.27 -0.04 -5.13
C GLY A 305 15.56 -1.53 -5.15
N GLU A 306 14.69 -2.30 -5.81
CA GLU A 306 14.87 -3.72 -5.98
C GLU A 306 15.30 -4.02 -7.41
N MET A 307 16.18 -5.01 -7.55
CA MET A 307 16.73 -5.41 -8.83
C MET A 307 16.73 -6.93 -8.95
N ALA A 308 16.36 -7.43 -10.13
CA ALA A 308 16.49 -8.83 -10.47
C ALA A 308 17.13 -8.97 -11.85
N LEU A 309 18.25 -9.67 -11.94
CA LEU A 309 18.97 -9.95 -13.18
C LEU A 309 18.96 -11.44 -13.45
N GLY A 310 18.47 -11.85 -14.59
CA GLY A 310 18.43 -13.28 -14.92
C GLY A 310 17.86 -13.59 -16.29
N LYS A 311 17.59 -14.88 -16.48
CA LYS A 311 17.05 -15.43 -17.72
C LYS A 311 16.22 -16.68 -17.40
N GLY A 312 15.04 -16.81 -18.03
CA GLY A 312 14.16 -17.95 -17.84
C GLY A 312 13.71 -18.07 -16.37
N ASP A 313 14.08 -19.15 -15.71
CA ASP A 313 13.71 -19.48 -14.32
C ASP A 313 14.80 -19.10 -13.28
N ARG A 314 15.88 -18.45 -13.69
CA ARG A 314 17.02 -18.16 -12.81
C ARG A 314 17.33 -16.68 -12.75
N TYR A 315 17.13 -16.10 -11.57
CA TYR A 315 17.39 -14.69 -11.29
C TYR A 315 18.24 -14.53 -10.02
N VAL A 316 19.10 -13.53 -10.05
CA VAL A 316 19.79 -13.01 -8.86
C VAL A 316 19.13 -11.70 -8.51
N CYS A 317 18.68 -11.59 -7.27
CA CYS A 317 17.98 -10.41 -6.78
C CYS A 317 18.80 -9.68 -5.72
N CYS A 318 18.65 -8.37 -5.68
CA CYS A 318 19.15 -7.55 -4.58
C CYS A 318 18.19 -6.39 -4.30
N ALA A 319 18.28 -5.85 -3.11
CA ALA A 319 17.54 -4.66 -2.70
C ALA A 319 18.50 -3.61 -2.14
N THR A 320 18.17 -2.35 -2.33
CA THR A 320 18.92 -1.22 -1.78
C THR A 320 17.97 -0.17 -1.22
N ALA A 321 18.39 0.52 -0.17
CA ALA A 321 17.64 1.68 0.34
C ALA A 321 17.90 2.87 -0.59
N ALA A 322 17.00 3.09 -1.56
CA ALA A 322 17.10 4.19 -2.51
C ALA A 322 16.65 5.53 -1.90
N GLY A 323 15.72 5.49 -0.96
CA GLY A 323 15.03 6.66 -0.43
C GLY A 323 13.94 7.17 -1.37
N PRO A 324 13.00 8.00 -0.87
CA PRO A 324 11.81 8.41 -1.61
C PRO A 324 12.07 9.55 -2.62
N ALA A 325 13.24 9.58 -3.30
CA ALA A 325 13.58 10.63 -4.25
C ALA A 325 12.61 10.66 -5.43
N PHE A 326 12.25 9.48 -5.96
CA PHE A 326 11.30 9.34 -7.07
C PHE A 326 9.84 9.51 -6.65
N GLU A 327 9.54 9.55 -5.36
CA GLU A 327 8.23 9.91 -4.82
C GLU A 327 8.13 11.42 -4.53
N GLY A 328 9.14 12.19 -4.97
CA GLY A 328 9.20 13.64 -4.80
C GLY A 328 9.63 14.12 -3.43
N ALA A 329 10.03 13.23 -2.51
CA ALA A 329 10.59 13.66 -1.24
C ALA A 329 11.97 14.29 -1.45
N GLN A 330 12.26 15.39 -0.77
CA GLN A 330 13.51 16.16 -0.84
C GLN A 330 13.72 16.95 -2.17
N ILE A 331 12.76 16.95 -3.08
CA ILE A 331 12.76 17.81 -4.26
C ILE A 331 11.77 18.95 -3.99
N GLU A 332 12.17 20.22 -4.23
CA GLU A 332 11.37 21.40 -3.88
C GLU A 332 9.97 21.37 -4.50
N LEU A 333 9.87 20.97 -5.77
CA LEU A 333 8.62 20.80 -6.50
C LEU A 333 8.30 19.31 -6.76
N GLY A 334 8.88 18.41 -5.98
CA GLY A 334 8.61 16.98 -6.08
C GLY A 334 7.26 16.64 -5.44
N MET A 335 6.51 15.74 -6.09
CA MET A 335 5.23 15.27 -5.58
C MET A 335 4.95 13.82 -6.01
N PRO A 336 4.09 13.09 -5.29
CA PRO A 336 3.61 11.79 -5.76
C PRO A 336 2.91 11.90 -7.12
N ALA A 337 2.82 10.79 -7.86
CA ALA A 337 2.09 10.71 -9.12
C ALA A 337 0.58 10.88 -8.86
N SER A 338 0.13 12.13 -8.76
CA SER A 338 -1.24 12.53 -8.50
C SER A 338 -1.62 13.71 -9.39
N LYS A 339 -2.89 14.10 -9.38
CA LYS A 339 -3.41 15.22 -10.19
C LYS A 339 -2.54 16.46 -10.05
N GLY A 340 -2.13 17.05 -11.18
CA GLY A 340 -1.23 18.20 -11.23
C GLY A 340 0.26 17.86 -11.30
N ALA A 341 0.65 16.57 -11.17
CA ALA A 341 2.02 16.16 -11.34
C ALA A 341 2.41 16.06 -12.82
N VAL A 342 3.55 16.62 -13.19
CA VAL A 342 4.19 16.38 -14.49
C VAL A 342 4.73 14.95 -14.48
N ASP A 343 4.22 14.09 -15.35
CA ASP A 343 4.51 12.65 -15.41
C ASP A 343 5.37 12.26 -16.62
N LYS A 344 5.40 13.09 -17.67
CA LYS A 344 6.24 12.88 -18.85
C LYS A 344 6.85 14.20 -19.31
N VAL A 345 8.09 14.15 -19.80
CA VAL A 345 8.79 15.28 -20.40
C VAL A 345 9.51 14.82 -21.65
N TRP A 346 9.35 15.53 -22.78
CA TRP A 346 10.01 15.19 -24.04
C TRP A 346 10.41 16.42 -24.84
N LEU A 347 11.25 16.22 -25.85
CA LEU A 347 11.60 17.25 -26.83
C LEU A 347 10.72 17.12 -28.08
N GLU A 348 10.13 18.24 -28.47
CA GLU A 348 9.51 18.42 -29.78
C GLU A 348 10.29 19.47 -30.58
N GLY A 349 11.19 19.02 -31.42
CA GLY A 349 12.21 19.90 -32.01
C GLY A 349 13.16 20.45 -30.96
N ARG A 350 13.13 21.78 -30.74
CA ARG A 350 13.93 22.47 -29.70
C ARG A 350 13.09 22.91 -28.49
N ARG A 351 11.84 22.49 -28.42
CA ARG A 351 10.95 22.87 -27.33
C ARG A 351 10.71 21.70 -26.39
N ILE A 352 10.81 21.98 -25.10
CA ILE A 352 10.42 21.02 -24.07
C ILE A 352 8.90 21.00 -24.01
N LYS A 353 8.34 19.80 -24.07
CA LYS A 353 6.92 19.49 -23.87
C LYS A 353 6.77 18.60 -22.65
N TYR A 354 5.62 18.63 -22.03
CA TYR A 354 5.31 17.80 -20.88
C TYR A 354 3.83 17.45 -20.86
N SER A 355 3.49 16.38 -20.17
CA SER A 355 2.13 16.01 -19.80
C SER A 355 1.95 16.16 -18.29
N VAL A 356 0.69 16.34 -17.88
CA VAL A 356 0.30 16.52 -16.48
C VAL A 356 -0.83 15.55 -16.17
N ILE A 357 -0.69 14.82 -15.09
CA ILE A 357 -1.74 13.89 -14.61
C ILE A 357 -3.03 14.67 -14.37
N GLY A 358 -4.14 14.18 -14.94
CA GLY A 358 -5.46 14.82 -14.85
C GLY A 358 -5.65 16.02 -15.78
N ASN A 359 -4.74 16.29 -16.73
CA ASN A 359 -4.80 17.41 -17.67
C ASN A 359 -5.03 18.76 -16.97
N ASP A 360 -4.47 18.93 -15.78
CA ASP A 360 -4.61 20.12 -14.96
C ASP A 360 -3.36 21.03 -15.04
N ARG A 361 -3.36 22.10 -14.29
CA ARG A 361 -2.21 22.99 -14.18
C ARG A 361 -1.05 22.25 -13.48
N PRO A 362 0.19 22.32 -14.01
CA PRO A 362 1.34 21.68 -13.39
C PRO A 362 1.61 22.29 -12.00
N VAL A 363 1.77 21.44 -11.00
CA VAL A 363 2.04 21.79 -9.61
C VAL A 363 3.45 21.33 -9.21
N GLY A 364 3.90 20.20 -9.75
CA GLY A 364 5.21 19.63 -9.45
C GLY A 364 5.55 18.48 -10.40
N LEU A 365 6.66 17.79 -10.12
CA LEU A 365 7.13 16.63 -10.88
C LEU A 365 6.96 15.36 -10.04
N CYS A 366 6.43 14.29 -10.63
CA CYS A 366 6.53 12.97 -10.04
C CYS A 366 7.79 12.23 -10.53
N GLY A 367 8.03 11.01 -10.04
CA GLY A 367 9.25 10.27 -10.35
C GLY A 367 9.51 10.06 -11.84
N SER A 368 8.50 9.65 -12.61
CA SER A 368 8.63 9.47 -14.06
C SER A 368 8.95 10.80 -14.78
N GLY A 369 8.24 11.86 -14.42
CA GLY A 369 8.50 13.19 -14.96
C GLY A 369 9.91 13.71 -14.64
N LEU A 370 10.45 13.37 -13.45
CA LEU A 370 11.82 13.72 -13.07
C LEU A 370 12.86 12.99 -13.94
N ILE A 371 12.68 11.69 -14.14
CA ILE A 371 13.57 10.88 -14.99
C ILE A 371 13.57 11.42 -16.42
N ASP A 372 12.39 11.67 -16.98
CA ASP A 372 12.25 12.23 -18.33
C ASP A 372 12.87 13.62 -18.44
N ALA A 373 12.65 14.49 -17.44
CA ALA A 373 13.24 15.83 -17.42
C ALA A 373 14.77 15.76 -17.43
N LEU A 374 15.37 14.91 -16.61
CA LEU A 374 16.82 14.69 -16.62
C LEU A 374 17.30 14.16 -17.96
N ALA A 375 16.62 13.19 -18.55
CA ALA A 375 16.97 12.63 -19.87
C ALA A 375 16.90 13.67 -20.99
N VAL A 376 15.98 14.63 -20.90
CA VAL A 376 15.84 15.75 -21.85
C VAL A 376 16.92 16.79 -21.64
N LEU A 377 17.27 17.11 -20.39
CA LEU A 377 18.28 18.13 -20.08
C LEU A 377 19.73 17.65 -20.36
N LEU A 378 19.95 16.34 -20.44
CA LEU A 378 21.26 15.75 -20.78
C LEU A 378 21.51 15.62 -22.30
N LYS A 379 20.50 15.89 -23.12
CA LYS A 379 20.58 15.92 -24.60
C LYS A 379 20.92 17.31 -25.11
#